data_fb4790510264f05a85a85a93477c787a
#
_entry.id   fb4790510264f05a85a85a93477c787a
#
_cell.length_a   1.000
_cell.length_b   1.000
_cell.length_c   1.000
_cell.angle_alpha   90.00
_cell.angle_beta   90.00
_cell.angle_gamma   90.00
#
_symmetry.space_group_name_H-M   'P 1'
#
loop_
_entity.id
_entity.type
_entity.pdbx_description
1 polymer ?
#
loop_
_entity_poly.entity_id
_entity_poly.type
_entity_poly.pdbx_seq_one_letter_code
_entity_poly.pdbx_strand_id
1 'polypeptide(L)'
;MNKERIPSITELGDPSKPKGAAGAEMLTRMNESHKDVTAWGLSHIILKGSENVLDIGCGGGAALGRVAGSITTGHLTGVDYSPVSVKLSRMNNEQLIEQGKMEIVEGSVECLPFEDDSFDFIYTVESFYFWKNTAKSLEEVRRVLRKGGNFLIIADVYGDAELSESSKRDIAKYNLFNPTRAEFSGLLSAAGFEKVHIHTKDGTSWICVQSVK
;
A
#
# COMPACT_ATOMS: atom_id res chain seq x y z
N MET A 1 -42.33 -1.50 6.84
CA MET A 1 -41.50 -2.48 6.11
C MET A 1 -40.13 -1.85 5.92
N ASN A 2 -39.14 -2.24 6.75
CA ASN A 2 -37.74 -1.86 6.52
C ASN A 2 -37.30 -2.50 5.20
N LYS A 3 -37.03 -1.68 4.17
CA LYS A 3 -36.34 -2.18 3.00
C LYS A 3 -34.92 -2.58 3.47
N GLU A 4 -34.63 -3.88 3.48
CA GLU A 4 -33.27 -4.35 3.70
C GLU A 4 -32.35 -3.65 2.70
N ARG A 5 -31.39 -2.90 3.19
CA ARG A 5 -30.40 -2.21 2.36
C ARG A 5 -29.51 -3.25 1.70
N ILE A 6 -29.46 -3.28 0.37
CA ILE A 6 -28.53 -4.13 -0.37
C ILE A 6 -27.10 -3.63 -0.07
N PRO A 7 -26.20 -4.50 0.45
CA PRO A 7 -24.83 -4.09 0.74
C PRO A 7 -24.09 -3.72 -0.56
N SER A 8 -23.20 -2.73 -0.47
CA SER A 8 -22.34 -2.34 -1.59
C SER A 8 -21.30 -3.43 -1.89
N ILE A 9 -20.70 -3.40 -3.10
CA ILE A 9 -19.63 -4.33 -3.47
C ILE A 9 -18.43 -4.23 -2.52
N THR A 10 -18.14 -3.03 -2.00
CA THR A 10 -17.08 -2.80 -1.01
C THR A 10 -17.40 -3.48 0.32
N GLU A 11 -18.66 -3.45 0.75
CA GLU A 11 -19.09 -4.15 1.98
C GLU A 11 -19.03 -5.66 1.84
N LEU A 12 -19.42 -6.18 0.68
CA LEU A 12 -19.37 -7.61 0.38
C LEU A 12 -17.94 -8.11 0.16
N GLY A 13 -17.09 -7.26 -0.41
CA GLY A 13 -15.72 -7.59 -0.76
C GLY A 13 -14.73 -7.60 0.39
N ASP A 14 -15.04 -6.93 1.52
CA ASP A 14 -14.18 -6.77 2.69
C ASP A 14 -12.84 -6.07 2.32
N PRO A 15 -12.76 -4.73 2.35
CA PRO A 15 -11.57 -4.02 1.90
C PRO A 15 -10.32 -4.32 2.73
N SER A 16 -10.50 -4.75 4.00
CA SER A 16 -9.38 -5.16 4.85
C SER A 16 -8.79 -6.50 4.45
N LYS A 17 -9.62 -7.44 3.94
CA LYS A 17 -9.20 -8.76 3.47
C LYS A 17 -10.12 -9.23 2.34
N PRO A 18 -9.87 -8.83 1.09
CA PRO A 18 -10.71 -9.16 -0.05
C PRO A 18 -11.01 -10.66 -0.18
N LYS A 19 -12.31 -11.00 -0.39
CA LYS A 19 -12.79 -12.39 -0.43
C LYS A 19 -13.72 -12.64 -1.62
N GLY A 20 -13.60 -13.82 -2.21
CA GLY A 20 -14.50 -14.30 -3.26
C GLY A 20 -14.58 -13.38 -4.47
N ALA A 21 -15.66 -13.52 -5.27
CA ALA A 21 -15.88 -12.73 -6.47
C ALA A 21 -16.10 -11.23 -6.16
N ALA A 22 -16.83 -10.93 -5.08
CA ALA A 22 -17.04 -9.54 -4.65
C ALA A 22 -15.73 -8.83 -4.27
N GLY A 23 -14.79 -9.55 -3.63
CA GLY A 23 -13.46 -9.03 -3.35
C GLY A 23 -12.66 -8.73 -4.62
N ALA A 24 -12.70 -9.61 -5.61
CA ALA A 24 -12.02 -9.40 -6.89
C ALA A 24 -12.59 -8.20 -7.67
N GLU A 25 -13.92 -8.06 -7.71
CA GLU A 25 -14.58 -6.90 -8.34
C GLU A 25 -14.26 -5.60 -7.61
N MET A 26 -14.29 -5.61 -6.28
CA MET A 26 -13.91 -4.47 -5.45
C MET A 26 -12.48 -4.03 -5.73
N LEU A 27 -11.51 -4.97 -5.75
CA LEU A 27 -10.10 -4.68 -6.05
C LEU A 27 -9.93 -4.05 -7.44
N THR A 28 -10.68 -4.52 -8.45
CA THR A 28 -10.64 -3.94 -9.80
C THR A 28 -11.08 -2.47 -9.77
N ARG A 29 -12.13 -2.14 -9.03
CA ARG A 29 -12.57 -0.75 -8.84
C ARG A 29 -11.54 0.08 -8.07
N MET A 30 -10.97 -0.48 -7.00
CA MET A 30 -9.95 0.19 -6.18
C MET A 30 -8.70 0.51 -7.01
N ASN A 31 -8.27 -0.37 -7.89
CA ASN A 31 -7.15 -0.15 -8.80
C ASN A 31 -7.35 1.11 -9.67
N GLU A 32 -8.58 1.40 -10.09
CA GLU A 32 -8.89 2.60 -10.88
C GLU A 32 -9.07 3.83 -9.98
N SER A 33 -9.80 3.72 -8.87
CA SER A 33 -10.07 4.85 -7.98
C SER A 33 -8.80 5.41 -7.31
N HIS A 34 -7.81 4.56 -7.02
CA HIS A 34 -6.55 4.97 -6.39
C HIS A 34 -5.45 5.33 -7.38
N LYS A 35 -5.74 5.35 -8.69
CA LYS A 35 -4.77 5.62 -9.75
C LYS A 35 -4.02 6.94 -9.56
N ASP A 36 -4.75 8.00 -9.29
CA ASP A 36 -4.20 9.34 -9.24
C ASP A 36 -3.40 9.59 -7.96
N VAL A 37 -3.89 9.13 -6.79
CA VAL A 37 -3.15 9.23 -5.53
C VAL A 37 -1.87 8.39 -5.59
N THR A 38 -1.92 7.20 -6.19
CA THR A 38 -0.74 6.35 -6.42
C THR A 38 0.30 7.05 -7.29
N ALA A 39 -0.12 7.61 -8.43
CA ALA A 39 0.78 8.31 -9.35
C ALA A 39 1.41 9.54 -8.69
N TRP A 40 0.62 10.31 -7.96
CA TRP A 40 1.11 11.47 -7.22
C TRP A 40 2.10 11.05 -6.11
N GLY A 41 1.77 10.07 -5.28
CA GLY A 41 2.65 9.62 -4.21
C GLY A 41 3.98 9.08 -4.74
N LEU A 42 3.94 8.25 -5.78
CA LEU A 42 5.14 7.71 -6.43
C LEU A 42 5.99 8.79 -7.13
N SER A 43 5.44 9.96 -7.45
CA SER A 43 6.22 11.05 -8.05
C SER A 43 7.23 11.69 -7.10
N HIS A 44 7.13 11.42 -5.79
CA HIS A 44 8.07 11.90 -4.77
C HIS A 44 9.35 11.07 -4.67
N ILE A 45 9.48 9.98 -5.42
CA ILE A 45 10.69 9.15 -5.50
C ILE A 45 11.24 9.09 -6.93
N ILE A 46 12.55 9.13 -7.07
CA ILE A 46 13.23 8.90 -8.34
C ILE A 46 13.92 7.55 -8.26
N LEU A 47 13.50 6.60 -9.10
CA LEU A 47 14.08 5.29 -9.22
C LEU A 47 15.19 5.30 -10.30
N LYS A 48 16.27 4.57 -10.04
CA LYS A 48 17.42 4.42 -10.97
C LYS A 48 17.21 3.29 -11.98
N GLY A 49 16.20 2.44 -11.71
CA GLY A 49 15.86 1.31 -12.56
C GLY A 49 16.52 -0.02 -12.16
N SER A 50 17.40 -0.01 -11.17
CA SER A 50 18.09 -1.20 -10.66
C SER A 50 17.62 -1.66 -9.29
N GLU A 51 16.62 -1.00 -8.72
CA GLU A 51 16.13 -1.28 -7.38
C GLU A 51 15.38 -2.59 -7.32
N ASN A 52 15.58 -3.33 -6.22
CA ASN A 52 14.64 -4.33 -5.75
C ASN A 52 13.53 -3.62 -4.99
N VAL A 53 12.32 -3.72 -5.50
CA VAL A 53 11.15 -2.96 -5.02
C VAL A 53 10.12 -3.89 -4.38
N LEU A 54 9.57 -3.51 -3.22
CA LEU A 54 8.46 -4.22 -2.58
C LEU A 54 7.22 -3.32 -2.48
N ASP A 55 6.09 -3.83 -2.93
CA ASP A 55 4.75 -3.28 -2.71
C ASP A 55 4.04 -4.06 -1.61
N ILE A 56 3.79 -3.44 -0.46
CA ILE A 56 3.12 -4.07 0.69
C ILE A 56 1.63 -3.80 0.66
N GLY A 57 0.82 -4.87 0.65
CA GLY A 57 -0.62 -4.79 0.44
C GLY A 57 -0.93 -4.48 -1.02
N CYS A 58 -0.28 -5.20 -1.93
CA CYS A 58 -0.32 -4.90 -3.37
C CYS A 58 -1.71 -5.05 -4.02
N GLY A 59 -2.68 -5.62 -3.32
CA GLY A 59 -4.06 -5.75 -3.78
C GLY A 59 -4.16 -6.41 -5.16
N GLY A 60 -4.76 -5.71 -6.13
CA GLY A 60 -4.86 -6.17 -7.52
C GLY A 60 -3.61 -5.93 -8.37
N GLY A 61 -2.50 -5.42 -7.80
CA GLY A 61 -1.20 -5.26 -8.46
C GLY A 61 -1.08 -4.07 -9.43
N ALA A 62 -2.02 -3.13 -9.41
CA ALA A 62 -1.99 -2.01 -10.36
C ALA A 62 -0.83 -1.02 -10.09
N ALA A 63 -0.44 -0.81 -8.83
CA ALA A 63 0.69 0.04 -8.47
C ALA A 63 2.01 -0.58 -8.96
N LEU A 64 2.18 -1.91 -8.82
CA LEU A 64 3.33 -2.64 -9.36
C LEU A 64 3.48 -2.47 -10.87
N GLY A 65 2.38 -2.62 -11.62
CA GLY A 65 2.39 -2.42 -13.08
C GLY A 65 2.83 -0.99 -13.48
N ARG A 66 2.51 0.02 -12.69
CA ARG A 66 2.97 1.41 -12.91
C ARG A 66 4.46 1.56 -12.62
N VAL A 67 4.95 1.00 -11.54
CA VAL A 67 6.37 1.07 -11.15
C VAL A 67 7.25 0.27 -12.14
N ALA A 68 6.71 -0.78 -12.75
CA ALA A 68 7.43 -1.66 -13.68
C ALA A 68 8.09 -0.90 -14.85
N GLY A 69 7.46 0.17 -15.35
CA GLY A 69 8.03 1.01 -16.39
C GLY A 69 9.32 1.76 -15.99
N SER A 70 9.55 1.90 -14.68
CA SER A 70 10.74 2.57 -14.13
C SER A 70 11.85 1.59 -13.72
N ILE A 71 11.58 0.28 -13.72
CA ILE A 71 12.55 -0.75 -13.33
C ILE A 71 13.05 -1.49 -14.57
N THR A 72 14.35 -1.40 -14.82
CA THR A 72 15.00 -1.96 -16.01
C THR A 72 15.81 -3.23 -15.73
N THR A 73 16.61 -3.22 -14.65
CA THR A 73 17.48 -4.33 -14.25
C THR A 73 17.22 -4.82 -12.83
N GLY A 74 16.39 -4.10 -12.06
CA GLY A 74 15.94 -4.49 -10.74
C GLY A 74 14.80 -5.51 -10.78
N HIS A 75 14.20 -5.79 -9.63
CA HIS A 75 13.10 -6.74 -9.50
C HIS A 75 11.92 -6.14 -8.73
N LEU A 76 10.71 -6.55 -9.07
CA LEU A 76 9.47 -6.11 -8.43
C LEU A 76 8.88 -7.26 -7.62
N THR A 77 8.52 -7.00 -6.38
CA THR A 77 7.84 -7.97 -5.52
C THR A 77 6.56 -7.33 -4.97
N GLY A 78 5.45 -8.03 -5.08
CA GLY A 78 4.20 -7.68 -4.40
C GLY A 78 3.92 -8.65 -3.27
N VAL A 79 3.49 -8.16 -2.11
CA VAL A 79 3.01 -9.00 -1.02
C VAL A 79 1.62 -8.58 -0.59
N ASP A 80 0.73 -9.56 -0.43
CA ASP A 80 -0.62 -9.36 0.12
C ASP A 80 -1.04 -10.60 0.92
N TYR A 81 -1.78 -10.41 2.01
CA TYR A 81 -2.22 -11.53 2.84
C TYR A 81 -3.56 -12.13 2.42
N SER A 82 -4.23 -11.55 1.41
CA SER A 82 -5.45 -12.06 0.80
C SER A 82 -5.13 -12.94 -0.41
N PRO A 83 -5.49 -14.22 -0.42
CA PRO A 83 -5.32 -15.08 -1.60
C PRO A 83 -6.03 -14.53 -2.85
N VAL A 84 -7.13 -13.79 -2.68
CA VAL A 84 -7.87 -13.15 -3.79
C VAL A 84 -7.04 -12.03 -4.40
N SER A 85 -6.42 -11.18 -3.57
CA SER A 85 -5.51 -10.13 -4.01
C SER A 85 -4.31 -10.72 -4.76
N VAL A 86 -3.64 -11.70 -4.17
CA VAL A 86 -2.49 -12.40 -4.78
C VAL A 86 -2.84 -12.98 -6.13
N LYS A 87 -3.98 -13.68 -6.24
CA LYS A 87 -4.44 -14.25 -7.51
C LYS A 87 -4.69 -13.17 -8.56
N LEU A 88 -5.41 -12.11 -8.21
CA LEU A 88 -5.72 -11.02 -9.13
C LEU A 88 -4.46 -10.26 -9.55
N SER A 89 -3.55 -9.99 -8.61
CA SER A 89 -2.28 -9.33 -8.89
C SER A 89 -1.42 -10.14 -9.88
N ARG A 90 -1.35 -11.47 -9.70
CA ARG A 90 -0.67 -12.36 -10.64
C ARG A 90 -1.29 -12.33 -12.03
N MET A 91 -2.61 -12.38 -12.13
CA MET A 91 -3.31 -12.29 -13.42
C MET A 91 -3.03 -10.96 -14.14
N ASN A 92 -3.10 -9.85 -13.40
CA ASN A 92 -2.91 -8.50 -13.98
C ASN A 92 -1.46 -8.23 -14.40
N ASN A 93 -0.49 -8.97 -13.86
CA ASN A 93 0.94 -8.79 -14.12
C ASN A 93 1.61 -10.04 -14.72
N GLU A 94 0.82 -10.95 -15.29
CA GLU A 94 1.27 -12.27 -15.81
C GLU A 94 2.50 -12.14 -16.71
N GLN A 95 2.48 -11.20 -17.66
CA GLN A 95 3.59 -11.00 -18.60
C GLN A 95 4.91 -10.61 -17.90
N LEU A 96 4.86 -9.77 -16.85
CA LEU A 96 6.05 -9.38 -16.09
C LEU A 96 6.59 -10.52 -15.24
N ILE A 97 5.69 -11.36 -14.73
CA ILE A 97 6.04 -12.57 -13.96
C ILE A 97 6.70 -13.61 -14.88
N GLU A 98 6.14 -13.87 -16.05
CA GLU A 98 6.71 -14.79 -17.04
C GLU A 98 8.09 -14.34 -17.53
N GLN A 99 8.34 -13.03 -17.60
CA GLN A 99 9.65 -12.46 -17.92
C GLN A 99 10.66 -12.53 -16.76
N GLY A 100 10.27 -13.03 -15.59
CA GLY A 100 11.11 -13.06 -14.39
C GLY A 100 11.41 -11.68 -13.79
N LYS A 101 10.63 -10.66 -14.12
CA LYS A 101 10.80 -9.27 -13.63
C LYS A 101 9.98 -8.98 -12.38
N MET A 102 8.99 -9.81 -12.10
CA MET A 102 8.06 -9.61 -10.98
C MET A 102 7.70 -10.93 -10.32
N GLU A 103 7.49 -10.88 -9.01
CA GLU A 103 6.86 -11.96 -8.26
C GLU A 103 5.75 -11.42 -7.33
N ILE A 104 4.76 -12.26 -7.05
CA ILE A 104 3.68 -11.95 -6.10
C ILE A 104 3.63 -13.05 -5.05
N VAL A 105 3.76 -12.66 -3.79
CA VAL A 105 3.88 -13.54 -2.63
C VAL A 105 2.67 -13.37 -1.72
N GLU A 106 2.13 -14.47 -1.18
CA GLU A 106 1.16 -14.39 -0.10
C GLU A 106 1.90 -14.24 1.23
N GLY A 107 1.59 -13.17 1.97
CA GLY A 107 2.25 -12.89 3.24
C GLY A 107 1.66 -11.71 3.98
N SER A 108 1.96 -11.62 5.28
CA SER A 108 1.52 -10.52 6.14
C SER A 108 2.67 -9.55 6.39
N VAL A 109 2.36 -8.26 6.43
CA VAL A 109 3.31 -7.21 6.82
C VAL A 109 3.85 -7.39 8.25
N GLU A 110 3.11 -8.08 9.13
CA GLU A 110 3.56 -8.37 10.50
C GLU A 110 4.64 -9.49 10.57
N CYS A 111 4.88 -10.21 9.46
CA CYS A 111 5.89 -11.25 9.32
C CYS A 111 6.17 -11.43 7.83
N LEU A 112 7.01 -10.56 7.27
CA LEU A 112 7.34 -10.56 5.86
C LEU A 112 8.24 -11.76 5.51
N PRO A 113 7.90 -12.57 4.48
CA PRO A 113 8.63 -13.79 4.12
C PRO A 113 9.88 -13.50 3.29
N PHE A 114 10.66 -12.49 3.70
CA PHE A 114 11.86 -12.04 3.00
C PHE A 114 13.03 -11.93 3.97
N GLU A 115 14.24 -12.09 3.46
CA GLU A 115 15.47 -11.90 4.21
C GLU A 115 15.68 -10.43 4.60
N ASP A 116 16.53 -10.19 5.61
CA ASP A 116 16.95 -8.84 6.00
C ASP A 116 17.61 -8.14 4.81
N ASP A 117 17.43 -6.81 4.73
CA ASP A 117 18.10 -5.97 3.73
C ASP A 117 17.91 -6.43 2.27
N SER A 118 16.72 -6.95 1.93
CA SER A 118 16.39 -7.48 0.59
C SER A 118 16.00 -6.41 -0.43
N PHE A 119 15.42 -5.29 0.02
CA PHE A 119 14.81 -4.28 -0.85
C PHE A 119 15.49 -2.92 -0.75
N ASP A 120 15.62 -2.25 -1.88
CA ASP A 120 16.15 -0.88 -1.98
C ASP A 120 15.05 0.17 -1.81
N PHE A 121 13.84 -0.18 -2.22
CA PHE A 121 12.65 0.67 -2.13
C PHE A 121 11.44 -0.16 -1.72
N ILE A 122 10.71 0.31 -0.71
CA ILE A 122 9.44 -0.28 -0.26
C ILE A 122 8.37 0.79 -0.29
N TYR A 123 7.18 0.42 -0.73
CA TYR A 123 6.03 1.32 -0.63
C TYR A 123 4.75 0.54 -0.25
N THR A 124 3.77 1.28 0.22
CA THR A 124 2.42 0.80 0.46
C THR A 124 1.42 1.86 0.00
N VAL A 125 0.38 1.44 -0.70
CA VAL A 125 -0.69 2.32 -1.20
C VAL A 125 -2.02 1.86 -0.64
N GLU A 126 -2.74 2.77 0.04
CA GLU A 126 -4.10 2.50 0.53
C GLU A 126 -4.21 1.23 1.41
N SER A 127 -3.17 0.87 2.13
CA SER A 127 -3.07 -0.38 2.89
C SER A 127 -2.65 -0.16 4.34
N PHE A 128 -1.84 0.84 4.64
CA PHE A 128 -1.28 1.12 5.96
C PHE A 128 -2.33 1.18 7.09
N TYR A 129 -3.48 1.76 6.83
CA TYR A 129 -4.54 1.93 7.80
C TYR A 129 -5.26 0.61 8.20
N PHE A 130 -4.97 -0.49 7.51
CA PHE A 130 -5.42 -1.84 7.87
C PHE A 130 -4.41 -2.63 8.71
N TRP A 131 -3.22 -2.10 8.96
CA TRP A 131 -2.17 -2.80 9.70
C TRP A 131 -2.54 -2.89 11.18
N LYS A 132 -2.80 -4.11 11.67
CA LYS A 132 -3.31 -4.34 13.04
C LYS A 132 -2.30 -3.99 14.12
N ASN A 133 -1.03 -4.33 13.88
CA ASN A 133 0.07 -4.01 14.77
C ASN A 133 1.09 -3.16 14.00
N THR A 134 0.83 -1.86 13.95
CA THR A 134 1.62 -0.90 13.18
C THR A 134 3.09 -0.90 13.60
N ALA A 135 3.39 -0.97 14.92
CA ALA A 135 4.76 -0.98 15.41
C ALA A 135 5.53 -2.20 14.88
N LYS A 136 4.99 -3.40 15.05
CA LYS A 136 5.59 -4.64 14.55
C LYS A 136 5.72 -4.64 13.02
N SER A 137 4.71 -4.12 12.33
CA SER A 137 4.74 -4.02 10.87
C SER A 137 5.85 -3.09 10.39
N LEU A 138 6.05 -1.95 11.05
CA LEU A 138 7.13 -1.02 10.72
C LEU A 138 8.52 -1.62 11.04
N GLU A 139 8.66 -2.41 12.10
CA GLU A 139 9.89 -3.16 12.40
C GLU A 139 10.21 -4.15 11.27
N GLU A 140 9.23 -4.90 10.77
CA GLU A 140 9.39 -5.83 9.65
C GLU A 140 9.73 -5.10 8.34
N VAL A 141 9.03 -4.00 8.03
CA VAL A 141 9.38 -3.15 6.88
C VAL A 141 10.82 -2.69 6.96
N ARG A 142 11.24 -2.20 8.14
CA ARG A 142 12.61 -1.76 8.36
C ARG A 142 13.61 -2.91 8.27
N ARG A 143 13.26 -4.11 8.76
CA ARG A 143 14.12 -5.28 8.69
C ARG A 143 14.48 -5.63 7.24
N VAL A 144 13.47 -5.72 6.37
CA VAL A 144 13.66 -6.13 4.97
C VAL A 144 14.16 -5.00 4.05
N LEU A 145 14.05 -3.75 4.47
CA LEU A 145 14.59 -2.60 3.73
C LEU A 145 16.09 -2.49 3.94
N ARG A 146 16.87 -2.26 2.90
CA ARG A 146 18.33 -2.03 2.95
C ARG A 146 18.67 -0.72 3.65
N LYS A 147 19.83 -0.66 4.27
CA LYS A 147 20.35 0.59 4.83
C LYS A 147 20.47 1.65 3.73
N GLY A 148 19.89 2.83 3.99
CA GLY A 148 19.77 3.92 3.02
C GLY A 148 18.64 3.74 2.00
N GLY A 149 17.87 2.65 2.09
CA GLY A 149 16.66 2.42 1.28
C GLY A 149 15.52 3.35 1.69
N ASN A 150 14.58 3.55 0.78
CA ASN A 150 13.43 4.41 0.97
C ASN A 150 12.16 3.62 1.27
N PHE A 151 11.34 4.12 2.19
CA PHE A 151 9.99 3.63 2.45
C PHE A 151 8.97 4.73 2.22
N LEU A 152 7.91 4.45 1.43
CA LEU A 152 6.80 5.35 1.17
C LEU A 152 5.48 4.77 1.68
N ILE A 153 4.70 5.61 2.37
CA ILE A 153 3.30 5.36 2.69
C ILE A 153 2.47 6.35 1.87
N ILE A 154 1.56 5.85 1.04
CA ILE A 154 0.68 6.67 0.19
C ILE A 154 -0.76 6.38 0.59
N ALA A 155 -1.52 7.42 0.95
CA ALA A 155 -2.92 7.29 1.33
C ALA A 155 -3.76 8.49 0.88
N ASP A 156 -5.06 8.26 0.67
CA ASP A 156 -6.02 9.29 0.31
C ASP A 156 -6.65 9.99 1.52
N VAL A 157 -6.34 9.52 2.74
CA VAL A 157 -6.79 10.13 4.00
C VAL A 157 -5.68 10.17 5.05
N TYR A 158 -5.71 11.20 5.91
CA TYR A 158 -4.89 11.29 7.12
C TYR A 158 -5.60 12.12 8.21
N GLY A 159 -5.21 11.95 9.47
CA GLY A 159 -5.99 12.34 10.65
C GLY A 159 -6.25 13.83 10.82
N ASP A 160 -5.36 14.70 10.35
CA ASP A 160 -5.51 16.15 10.40
C ASP A 160 -5.85 16.79 9.04
N ALA A 161 -6.31 15.98 8.07
CA ALA A 161 -6.86 16.47 6.80
C ALA A 161 -8.31 16.96 6.96
N GLU A 162 -8.73 17.84 6.06
CA GLU A 162 -10.13 18.13 5.87
C GLU A 162 -10.79 16.98 5.09
N LEU A 163 -11.52 16.12 5.80
CA LEU A 163 -12.11 14.91 5.26
C LEU A 163 -13.56 15.12 4.81
N SER A 164 -13.91 14.49 3.69
CA SER A 164 -15.30 14.38 3.25
C SER A 164 -16.15 13.57 4.23
N GLU A 165 -17.46 13.78 4.23
CA GLU A 165 -18.39 12.99 5.05
C GLU A 165 -18.39 11.49 4.65
N SER A 166 -18.07 11.16 3.39
CA SER A 166 -17.89 9.76 2.99
C SER A 166 -16.63 9.16 3.61
N SER A 167 -15.48 9.84 3.54
CA SER A 167 -14.23 9.38 4.14
C SER A 167 -14.36 9.18 5.65
N LYS A 168 -15.01 10.13 6.36
CA LYS A 168 -15.28 10.00 7.80
C LYS A 168 -16.12 8.76 8.12
N ARG A 169 -17.16 8.48 7.30
CA ARG A 169 -17.99 7.27 7.47
C ARG A 169 -17.21 6.00 7.23
N ASP A 170 -16.35 5.96 6.20
CA ASP A 170 -15.57 4.77 5.88
C ASP A 170 -14.49 4.51 6.93
N ILE A 171 -13.80 5.54 7.43
CA ILE A 171 -12.87 5.44 8.55
C ILE A 171 -13.57 4.83 9.78
N ALA A 172 -14.73 5.36 10.17
CA ALA A 172 -15.48 4.85 11.32
C ALA A 172 -16.01 3.43 11.09
N LYS A 173 -16.53 3.15 9.89
CA LYS A 173 -17.13 1.85 9.53
C LYS A 173 -16.13 0.72 9.51
N TYR A 174 -14.95 0.95 8.94
CA TYR A 174 -13.90 -0.06 8.82
C TYR A 174 -12.85 0.03 9.92
N ASN A 175 -13.05 0.94 10.90
CA ASN A 175 -12.12 1.21 12.00
C ASN A 175 -10.68 1.42 11.49
N LEU A 176 -10.54 2.29 10.48
CA LEU A 176 -9.26 2.55 9.86
C LEU A 176 -8.36 3.33 10.82
N PHE A 177 -7.12 2.90 10.95
CA PHE A 177 -6.09 3.67 11.64
C PHE A 177 -5.72 4.89 10.79
N ASN A 178 -6.09 6.07 11.23
CA ASN A 178 -5.96 7.31 10.47
C ASN A 178 -5.06 8.32 11.20
N PRO A 179 -3.72 8.15 11.15
CA PRO A 179 -2.80 9.01 11.87
C PRO A 179 -2.77 10.45 11.32
N THR A 180 -2.53 11.38 12.19
CA THR A 180 -2.13 12.75 11.85
C THR A 180 -0.70 12.75 11.29
N ARG A 181 -0.30 13.85 10.65
CA ARG A 181 1.09 14.03 10.17
C ARG A 181 2.12 13.88 11.29
N ALA A 182 1.81 14.41 12.47
CA ALA A 182 2.70 14.29 13.65
C ALA A 182 2.81 12.84 14.13
N GLU A 183 1.69 12.09 14.13
CA GLU A 183 1.69 10.68 14.51
C GLU A 183 2.45 9.82 13.49
N PHE A 184 2.32 10.06 12.17
CA PHE A 184 3.15 9.40 11.16
C PHE A 184 4.64 9.59 11.44
N SER A 185 5.06 10.84 11.70
CA SER A 185 6.46 11.13 12.03
C SER A 185 6.92 10.42 13.29
N GLY A 186 6.09 10.40 14.34
CA GLY A 186 6.38 9.71 15.59
C GLY A 186 6.52 8.20 15.43
N LEU A 187 5.58 7.57 14.70
CA LEU A 187 5.58 6.12 14.43
C LEU A 187 6.84 5.68 13.68
N LEU A 188 7.18 6.39 12.60
CA LEU A 188 8.37 6.08 11.79
C LEU A 188 9.66 6.30 12.57
N SER A 189 9.77 7.40 13.30
CA SER A 189 10.94 7.68 14.15
C SER A 189 11.09 6.63 15.26
N ALA A 190 10.00 6.23 15.91
CA ALA A 190 10.01 5.17 16.94
C ALA A 190 10.43 3.81 16.38
N ALA A 191 10.09 3.51 15.12
CA ALA A 191 10.53 2.31 14.42
C ALA A 191 11.99 2.41 13.91
N GLY A 192 12.68 3.54 14.11
CA GLY A 192 14.07 3.76 13.73
C GLY A 192 14.28 4.20 12.28
N PHE A 193 13.24 4.69 11.61
CA PHE A 193 13.40 5.38 10.32
C PHE A 193 13.89 6.80 10.52
N GLU A 194 14.66 7.28 9.55
CA GLU A 194 15.25 8.63 9.52
C GLU A 194 14.65 9.46 8.38
N LYS A 195 14.94 10.76 8.36
CA LYS A 195 14.59 11.70 7.27
C LYS A 195 13.11 11.60 6.87
N VAL A 196 12.23 11.62 7.87
CA VAL A 196 10.78 11.57 7.59
C VAL A 196 10.33 12.87 6.93
N HIS A 197 9.88 12.77 5.68
CA HIS A 197 9.29 13.86 4.90
C HIS A 197 7.82 13.58 4.63
N ILE A 198 6.98 14.56 4.87
CA ILE A 198 5.53 14.44 4.65
C ILE A 198 5.13 15.39 3.54
N HIS A 199 4.53 14.84 2.50
CA HIS A 199 3.95 15.55 1.39
C HIS A 199 2.43 15.46 1.47
N THR A 200 1.76 16.59 1.28
CA THR A 200 0.31 16.68 1.16
C THR A 200 -0.04 17.39 -0.14
N LYS A 201 -1.18 17.09 -0.73
CA LYS A 201 -1.62 17.69 -1.98
C LYS A 201 -2.75 18.69 -1.71
N ASP A 202 -2.54 19.94 -2.05
CA ASP A 202 -3.53 21.02 -1.88
C ASP A 202 -4.88 20.66 -2.50
N GLY A 203 -5.95 20.98 -1.79
CA GLY A 203 -7.33 20.71 -2.21
C GLY A 203 -7.73 19.24 -2.14
N THR A 204 -6.90 18.38 -1.53
CA THR A 204 -7.20 16.96 -1.31
C THR A 204 -6.86 16.54 0.13
N SER A 205 -7.25 15.33 0.50
CA SER A 205 -6.80 14.66 1.74
C SER A 205 -5.66 13.67 1.50
N TRP A 206 -4.90 13.82 0.40
CA TRP A 206 -3.83 12.89 0.06
C TRP A 206 -2.56 13.16 0.84
N ILE A 207 -1.93 12.08 1.27
CA ILE A 207 -0.64 12.11 1.96
C ILE A 207 0.34 11.12 1.32
N CYS A 208 1.61 11.54 1.23
CA CYS A 208 2.74 10.67 0.96
C CYS A 208 3.78 10.90 2.04
N VAL A 209 4.08 9.86 2.81
CA VAL A 209 5.09 9.90 3.86
C VAL A 209 6.31 9.13 3.39
N GLN A 210 7.43 9.82 3.23
CA GLN A 210 8.71 9.25 2.84
C GLN A 210 9.65 9.15 4.03
N SER A 211 10.38 8.06 4.14
CA SER A 211 11.41 7.86 5.18
C SER A 211 12.55 7.00 4.66
N VAL A 212 13.67 6.97 5.40
CA VAL A 212 14.89 6.24 5.06
C VAL A 212 15.28 5.31 6.21
N LYS A 213 15.76 4.08 5.91
CA LYS A 213 16.37 3.18 6.91
C LYS A 213 17.78 3.59 7.26
#